data_94897ca0f69b237730dbc894ad3ee52f
#
_entry.id   94897ca0f69b237730dbc894ad3ee52f
#
_cell.length_a   1.000
_cell.length_b   1.000
_cell.length_c   1.000
_cell.angle_alpha   90.00
_cell.angle_beta   90.00
_cell.angle_gamma   90.00
#
_symmetry.space_group_name_H-M   'P 1'
#
loop_
_entity.id
_entity.type
_entity.pdbx_description
1 polymer ?
#
loop_
_entity_poly.entity_id
_entity_poly.type
_entity_poly.pdbx_seq_one_letter_code
_entity_poly.pdbx_strand_id
1 'polypeptide(L)'
;QRQMCIRDRYGIYVVAEANVESHGMGYGDQTLAKNPSYAKAHMERNQRNVQRGYNHPSIIFWSLGNEAGMGPNFEECYTWIKNEDKTRAVQYEQAGTSEFTDIFCPMYYDYDACIKYSEGDIQKPLIQCEYAHAMGNSQGGFKEYWDIIRKYPKYQGGFIWDFVDQSCHWKNKDGVNIYGYGGDFNKYDASDNNFNDNGLISPDRVPNPHAYEVAYFYQDIWTTPADLAKGEINIFNEYFFRDLSAYYMEWQ
;
A
#
# COMPACT_ATOMS: atom_id res chain seq x y z
N GLN A 1 10.69 14.08 -7.34
CA GLN A 1 9.75 15.00 -7.97
C GLN A 1 9.16 14.45 -9.27
N ARG A 2 9.97 13.95 -10.25
CA ARG A 2 9.45 13.46 -11.54
C ARG A 2 8.36 12.37 -11.38
N GLN A 3 8.55 11.42 -10.46
CA GLN A 3 7.56 10.38 -10.18
C GLN A 3 6.23 10.95 -9.65
N MET A 4 6.29 11.97 -8.82
CA MET A 4 5.07 12.63 -8.30
C MET A 4 4.32 13.36 -9.42
N CYS A 5 5.02 14.08 -10.31
CA CYS A 5 4.38 14.72 -11.46
C CYS A 5 3.69 13.71 -12.40
N ILE A 6 4.22 12.49 -12.53
CA ILE A 6 3.57 11.43 -13.31
C ILE A 6 2.24 11.03 -12.63
N ARG A 7 2.25 10.79 -11.32
CA ARG A 7 1.05 10.43 -10.57
C ARG A 7 -0.01 11.52 -10.60
N ASP A 8 0.40 12.78 -10.42
CA ASP A 8 -0.48 13.95 -10.54
C ASP A 8 -1.15 13.99 -11.91
N ARG A 9 -0.39 13.75 -12.98
CA ARG A 9 -0.89 13.79 -14.35
C ARG A 9 -1.88 12.67 -14.67
N TYR A 10 -1.62 11.47 -14.17
CA TYR A 10 -2.47 10.29 -14.44
C TYR A 10 -3.58 10.09 -13.40
N GLY A 11 -3.61 10.90 -12.34
CA GLY A 11 -4.62 10.79 -11.28
C GLY A 11 -4.44 9.56 -10.40
N ILE A 12 -3.21 9.07 -10.23
CA ILE A 12 -2.91 7.92 -9.38
C ILE A 12 -2.84 8.39 -7.93
N TYR A 13 -3.69 7.87 -7.08
CA TYR A 13 -3.69 8.19 -5.66
C TYR A 13 -2.40 7.73 -4.98
N VAL A 14 -1.90 8.58 -4.08
CA VAL A 14 -0.64 8.35 -3.37
C VAL A 14 -0.86 8.53 -1.88
N VAL A 15 -0.37 7.58 -1.10
CA VAL A 15 -0.05 7.79 0.31
C VAL A 15 1.43 8.16 0.39
N ALA A 16 1.72 9.37 0.83
CA ALA A 16 3.09 9.83 0.99
C ALA A 16 3.58 9.49 2.39
N GLU A 17 4.50 8.55 2.47
CA GLU A 17 5.04 8.06 3.72
C GLU A 17 6.39 8.70 4.07
N ALA A 18 6.54 9.06 5.34
CA ALA A 18 7.81 9.52 5.88
C ALA A 18 8.81 8.36 5.96
N ASN A 19 10.07 8.66 5.68
CA ASN A 19 11.15 7.68 5.78
C ASN A 19 11.52 7.41 7.25
N VAL A 20 10.61 6.75 7.97
CA VAL A 20 10.77 6.31 9.36
C VAL A 20 10.42 4.84 9.43
N GLU A 21 11.41 4.02 9.71
CA GLU A 21 11.25 2.60 9.97
C GLU A 21 12.31 2.14 10.95
N SER A 22 11.92 1.32 11.92
CA SER A 22 12.84 0.77 12.91
C SER A 22 12.39 -0.60 13.43
N HIS A 23 11.92 -1.45 12.53
CA HIS A 23 11.39 -2.80 12.81
C HIS A 23 12.33 -3.62 13.71
N GLY A 24 13.62 -3.60 13.44
CA GLY A 24 14.64 -4.32 14.21
C GLY A 24 14.74 -3.92 15.69
N MET A 25 14.16 -2.78 16.10
CA MET A 25 14.08 -2.34 17.49
C MET A 25 12.82 -2.85 18.22
N GLY A 26 11.93 -3.55 17.50
CA GLY A 26 10.65 -4.03 18.03
C GLY A 26 9.65 -2.92 18.32
N TYR A 27 8.48 -3.31 18.86
CA TYR A 27 7.33 -2.42 19.06
C TYR A 27 7.05 -2.12 20.54
N GLY A 28 7.82 -2.74 21.45
CA GLY A 28 7.66 -2.60 22.90
C GLY A 28 8.35 -1.35 23.47
N ASP A 29 8.95 -1.51 24.66
CA ASP A 29 9.60 -0.39 25.36
C ASP A 29 10.93 0.04 24.74
N GLN A 30 11.55 -0.81 23.94
CA GLN A 30 12.81 -0.53 23.23
C GLN A 30 12.62 0.27 21.94
N THR A 31 11.37 0.47 21.50
CA THR A 31 11.10 1.17 20.24
C THR A 31 11.65 2.60 20.25
N LEU A 32 12.16 3.03 19.11
CA LEU A 32 12.66 4.39 18.92
C LEU A 32 11.53 5.43 18.98
N ALA A 33 10.27 5.03 18.80
CA ALA A 33 9.11 5.89 18.97
C ALA A 33 8.96 6.48 20.39
N LYS A 34 9.50 5.78 21.39
CA LYS A 34 9.50 6.19 22.81
C LYS A 34 10.81 6.85 23.24
N ASN A 35 11.83 6.84 22.41
CA ASN A 35 13.15 7.37 22.74
C ASN A 35 13.25 8.88 22.40
N PRO A 36 13.37 9.79 23.38
CA PRO A 36 13.42 11.23 23.12
C PRO A 36 14.58 11.68 22.23
N SER A 37 15.69 10.93 22.21
CA SER A 37 16.83 11.25 21.36
C SER A 37 16.52 11.14 19.86
N TYR A 38 15.47 10.38 19.48
CA TYR A 38 14.99 10.21 18.11
C TYR A 38 13.83 11.13 17.74
N ALA A 39 13.27 11.89 18.68
CA ALA A 39 12.11 12.78 18.45
C ALA A 39 12.38 13.73 17.26
N LYS A 40 13.53 14.38 17.26
CA LYS A 40 13.93 15.27 16.16
C LYS A 40 13.99 14.55 14.80
N ALA A 41 14.53 13.33 14.78
CA ALA A 41 14.66 12.56 13.54
C ALA A 41 13.29 12.15 12.98
N HIS A 42 12.35 11.72 13.83
CA HIS A 42 10.98 11.43 13.44
C HIS A 42 10.28 12.67 12.88
N MET A 43 10.34 13.77 13.64
CA MET A 43 9.71 15.03 13.28
C MET A 43 10.24 15.59 11.94
N GLU A 44 11.55 15.69 11.77
CA GLU A 44 12.11 16.25 10.54
C GLU A 44 11.81 15.42 9.29
N ARG A 45 11.75 14.08 9.41
CA ARG A 45 11.37 13.22 8.28
C ARG A 45 9.91 13.43 7.89
N ASN A 46 9.02 13.53 8.85
CA ASN A 46 7.61 13.83 8.62
C ASN A 46 7.42 15.22 8.03
N GLN A 47 8.08 16.25 8.59
CA GLN A 47 8.05 17.62 8.07
C GLN A 47 8.50 17.68 6.60
N ARG A 48 9.64 17.06 6.28
CA ARG A 48 10.17 17.05 4.91
C ARG A 48 9.25 16.31 3.94
N ASN A 49 8.61 15.23 4.38
CA ASN A 49 7.63 14.49 3.57
C ASN A 49 6.47 15.41 3.19
N VAL A 50 5.85 16.06 4.17
CA VAL A 50 4.70 16.95 3.97
C VAL A 50 5.10 18.18 3.15
N GLN A 51 6.15 18.90 3.56
CA GLN A 51 6.58 20.13 2.89
C GLN A 51 6.99 19.93 1.43
N ARG A 52 7.61 18.81 1.11
CA ARG A 52 7.93 18.44 -0.27
C ARG A 52 6.68 18.09 -1.07
N GLY A 53 5.67 17.55 -0.40
CA GLY A 53 4.48 16.98 -1.02
C GLY A 53 3.29 17.95 -1.19
N TYR A 54 3.28 19.11 -0.59
CA TYR A 54 2.14 20.03 -0.57
C TYR A 54 1.43 20.25 -1.91
N ASN A 55 2.21 20.48 -2.96
CA ASN A 55 1.71 20.85 -4.28
C ASN A 55 1.42 19.63 -5.19
N HIS A 56 1.34 18.42 -4.61
CA HIS A 56 1.03 17.21 -5.36
C HIS A 56 -0.41 16.77 -5.07
N PRO A 57 -1.37 17.04 -5.98
CA PRO A 57 -2.77 16.69 -5.77
C PRO A 57 -3.03 15.18 -5.73
N SER A 58 -2.12 14.38 -6.29
CA SER A 58 -2.18 12.92 -6.18
C SER A 58 -2.03 12.40 -4.75
N ILE A 59 -1.35 13.14 -3.88
CA ILE A 59 -1.22 12.76 -2.47
C ILE A 59 -2.55 13.01 -1.76
N ILE A 60 -3.18 11.92 -1.34
CA ILE A 60 -4.47 11.96 -0.64
C ILE A 60 -4.32 11.72 0.87
N PHE A 61 -3.26 11.03 1.29
CA PHE A 61 -2.96 10.77 2.70
C PHE A 61 -1.48 10.98 3.00
N TRP A 62 -1.19 11.32 4.27
CA TRP A 62 0.14 11.29 4.85
C TRP A 62 0.30 10.05 5.71
N SER A 63 1.44 9.36 5.62
CA SER A 63 1.80 8.27 6.53
C SER A 63 3.03 8.66 7.35
N LEU A 64 2.97 8.39 8.67
CA LEU A 64 4.02 8.79 9.60
C LEU A 64 5.29 7.95 9.50
N GLY A 65 5.18 6.75 8.93
CA GLY A 65 6.26 5.79 8.81
C GLY A 65 5.74 4.37 8.82
N ASN A 66 6.65 3.41 8.99
CA ASN A 66 6.38 1.98 8.94
C ASN A 66 7.09 1.25 10.07
N GLU A 67 6.42 0.27 10.68
CA GLU A 67 6.96 -0.73 11.62
C GLU A 67 7.97 -0.19 12.65
N ALA A 68 7.64 0.94 13.28
CA ALA A 68 8.54 1.62 14.20
C ALA A 68 7.99 1.74 15.63
N GLY A 69 6.95 0.95 15.97
CA GLY A 69 6.27 1.02 17.25
C GLY A 69 5.48 2.30 17.45
N MET A 70 4.79 2.43 18.59
CA MET A 70 4.00 3.62 18.93
C MET A 70 4.54 4.32 20.16
N GLY A 71 4.51 5.64 20.16
CA GLY A 71 4.94 6.45 21.30
C GLY A 71 4.94 7.95 21.00
N PRO A 72 5.39 8.77 21.96
CA PRO A 72 5.30 10.24 21.92
C PRO A 72 5.87 10.85 20.64
N ASN A 73 6.92 10.26 20.05
CA ASN A 73 7.51 10.80 18.82
C ASN A 73 6.53 10.77 17.64
N PHE A 74 5.68 9.74 17.51
CA PHE A 74 4.67 9.68 16.46
C PHE A 74 3.42 10.50 16.82
N GLU A 75 3.04 10.58 18.09
CA GLU A 75 1.94 11.43 18.56
C GLU A 75 2.21 12.91 18.23
N GLU A 76 3.43 13.36 18.47
CA GLU A 76 3.87 14.70 18.09
C GLU A 76 3.88 14.92 16.57
N CYS A 77 4.35 13.93 15.79
CA CYS A 77 4.33 13.99 14.33
C CYS A 77 2.90 14.08 13.79
N TYR A 78 1.97 13.26 14.30
CA TYR A 78 0.56 13.32 13.93
C TYR A 78 -0.01 14.71 14.22
N THR A 79 0.18 15.19 15.45
CA THR A 79 -0.32 16.50 15.88
C THR A 79 0.23 17.64 15.01
N TRP A 80 1.51 17.57 14.68
CA TRP A 80 2.13 18.57 13.81
C TRP A 80 1.51 18.56 12.41
N ILE A 81 1.37 17.37 11.79
CA ILE A 81 0.79 17.28 10.43
C ILE A 81 -0.65 17.78 10.41
N LYS A 82 -1.49 17.40 11.41
CA LYS A 82 -2.88 17.86 11.50
C LYS A 82 -3.01 19.38 11.67
N ASN A 83 -2.03 20.02 12.27
CA ASN A 83 -1.97 21.49 12.37
C ASN A 83 -1.52 22.14 11.08
N GLU A 84 -0.60 21.51 10.37
CA GLU A 84 0.01 22.02 9.13
C GLU A 84 -0.88 21.81 7.91
N ASP A 85 -1.42 20.61 7.74
CA ASP A 85 -2.33 20.25 6.65
C ASP A 85 -3.68 19.71 7.19
N LYS A 86 -4.69 20.56 7.13
CA LYS A 86 -6.06 20.22 7.59
C LYS A 86 -6.90 19.53 6.52
N THR A 87 -6.35 19.32 5.33
CA THR A 87 -7.11 18.84 4.17
C THR A 87 -6.94 17.34 3.93
N ARG A 88 -5.83 16.76 4.37
CA ARG A 88 -5.51 15.34 4.15
C ARG A 88 -5.56 14.54 5.44
N ALA A 89 -5.97 13.29 5.32
CA ALA A 89 -5.92 12.33 6.41
C ALA A 89 -4.48 11.89 6.69
N VAL A 90 -4.25 11.48 7.93
CA VAL A 90 -2.96 10.95 8.40
C VAL A 90 -3.15 9.53 8.89
N GLN A 91 -2.28 8.63 8.45
CA GLN A 91 -2.29 7.23 8.88
C GLN A 91 -0.97 6.81 9.53
N TYR A 92 -1.05 5.83 10.42
CA TYR A 92 0.09 5.08 10.92
C TYR A 92 -0.37 3.72 11.47
N GLU A 93 0.24 2.63 11.02
CA GLU A 93 -0.24 1.28 11.30
C GLU A 93 -0.14 0.90 12.78
N GLN A 94 0.97 1.29 13.48
CA GLN A 94 1.14 1.02 14.91
C GLN A 94 0.26 1.90 15.82
N ALA A 95 -0.40 2.91 15.29
CA ALA A 95 -1.38 3.68 16.02
C ALA A 95 -2.71 2.91 16.22
N GLY A 96 -2.92 1.83 15.49
CA GLY A 96 -4.11 1.01 15.60
C GLY A 96 -5.39 1.83 15.39
N THR A 97 -6.26 1.84 16.41
CA THR A 97 -7.51 2.62 16.41
C THR A 97 -7.46 3.87 17.29
N SER A 98 -6.27 4.25 17.77
CA SER A 98 -6.08 5.40 18.65
C SER A 98 -6.42 6.72 17.95
N GLU A 99 -6.43 7.81 18.72
CA GLU A 99 -6.67 9.17 18.22
C GLU A 99 -5.54 9.71 17.31
N PHE A 100 -4.39 9.05 17.28
CA PHE A 100 -3.22 9.46 16.50
C PHE A 100 -3.15 8.84 15.09
N THR A 101 -4.28 8.44 14.56
CA THR A 101 -4.46 8.05 13.15
C THR A 101 -5.88 8.35 12.72
N ASP A 102 -6.07 8.83 11.49
CA ASP A 102 -7.41 9.03 10.93
C ASP A 102 -7.95 7.75 10.27
N ILE A 103 -7.07 6.84 9.89
CA ILE A 103 -7.36 5.61 9.17
C ILE A 103 -6.86 4.44 10.01
N PHE A 104 -7.67 3.39 10.14
CA PHE A 104 -7.21 2.12 10.66
C PHE A 104 -6.51 1.37 9.52
N CYS A 105 -5.19 1.21 9.62
CA CYS A 105 -4.37 0.68 8.54
C CYS A 105 -3.49 -0.50 9.00
N PRO A 106 -4.11 -1.65 9.34
CA PRO A 106 -3.37 -2.85 9.74
C PRO A 106 -2.63 -3.48 8.55
N MET A 107 -1.69 -4.37 8.85
CA MET A 107 -1.04 -5.23 7.87
C MET A 107 -1.67 -6.63 7.88
N TYR A 108 -1.85 -7.20 6.70
CA TYR A 108 -2.15 -8.62 6.49
C TYR A 108 -3.35 -9.16 7.28
N TYR A 109 -4.36 -8.33 7.51
CA TYR A 109 -5.61 -8.80 8.07
C TYR A 109 -6.24 -9.83 7.13
N ASP A 110 -6.67 -10.95 7.70
CA ASP A 110 -7.44 -11.95 6.99
C ASP A 110 -8.88 -11.48 6.74
N TYR A 111 -9.66 -12.28 6.02
CA TYR A 111 -11.04 -11.94 5.65
C TYR A 111 -11.93 -11.75 6.88
N ASP A 112 -11.80 -12.63 7.87
CA ASP A 112 -12.62 -12.60 9.08
C ASP A 112 -12.32 -11.37 9.94
N ALA A 113 -11.06 -10.99 10.06
CA ALA A 113 -10.64 -9.77 10.75
C ALA A 113 -11.16 -8.51 10.04
N CYS A 114 -11.10 -8.47 8.70
CA CYS A 114 -11.65 -7.38 7.90
C CYS A 114 -13.18 -7.26 8.07
N ILE A 115 -13.91 -8.36 8.05
CA ILE A 115 -15.36 -8.41 8.27
C ILE A 115 -15.69 -7.93 9.68
N LYS A 116 -15.04 -8.52 10.68
CA LYS A 116 -15.28 -8.18 12.09
C LYS A 116 -15.05 -6.70 12.39
N TYR A 117 -13.97 -6.14 11.85
CA TYR A 117 -13.72 -4.71 11.98
C TYR A 117 -14.81 -3.87 11.29
N SER A 118 -15.19 -4.26 10.09
CA SER A 118 -16.18 -3.54 9.28
C SER A 118 -17.57 -3.53 9.91
N GLU A 119 -17.94 -4.59 10.62
CA GLU A 119 -19.20 -4.73 11.36
C GLU A 119 -19.16 -4.07 12.76
N GLY A 120 -17.97 -3.75 13.26
CA GLY A 120 -17.79 -3.15 14.58
C GLY A 120 -18.14 -1.67 14.65
N ASP A 121 -18.11 -1.10 15.86
CA ASP A 121 -18.57 0.27 16.16
C ASP A 121 -17.54 1.36 15.81
N ILE A 122 -16.28 1.00 15.59
CA ILE A 122 -15.22 1.96 15.28
C ILE A 122 -15.48 2.57 13.90
N GLN A 123 -15.49 3.90 13.83
CA GLN A 123 -15.90 4.63 12.61
C GLN A 123 -14.76 4.98 11.66
N LYS A 124 -13.49 4.63 11.99
CA LYS A 124 -12.38 4.88 11.10
C LYS A 124 -12.46 3.99 9.86
N PRO A 125 -12.18 4.49 8.65
CA PRO A 125 -12.07 3.64 7.48
C PRO A 125 -10.93 2.63 7.67
N LEU A 126 -11.12 1.42 7.17
CA LEU A 126 -10.11 0.37 7.09
C LEU A 126 -9.45 0.44 5.72
N ILE A 127 -8.13 0.65 5.71
CA ILE A 127 -7.29 0.48 4.52
C ILE A 127 -6.06 -0.29 4.96
N GLN A 128 -5.87 -1.50 4.50
CA GLN A 128 -4.66 -2.24 4.87
C GLN A 128 -3.43 -1.56 4.27
N CYS A 129 -2.49 -1.12 5.10
CA CYS A 129 -1.25 -0.51 4.60
C CYS A 129 -0.38 -1.53 3.87
N GLU A 130 -0.53 -2.81 4.18
CA GLU A 130 0.01 -3.93 3.43
C GLU A 130 -0.97 -5.11 3.43
N TYR A 131 -1.17 -5.73 2.27
CA TYR A 131 -1.90 -6.99 2.13
C TYR A 131 -1.39 -7.78 0.93
N ALA A 132 -1.83 -9.04 0.81
CA ALA A 132 -1.52 -9.91 -0.32
C ALA A 132 -0.02 -9.96 -0.66
N HIS A 133 0.81 -10.23 0.34
CA HIS A 133 2.28 -10.35 0.20
C HIS A 133 2.66 -11.40 -0.84
N ALA A 134 3.49 -11.03 -1.80
CA ALA A 134 3.79 -11.85 -2.97
C ALA A 134 5.11 -12.65 -2.87
N MET A 135 5.63 -12.89 -1.67
CA MET A 135 6.86 -13.67 -1.49
C MET A 135 6.67 -15.13 -1.87
N GLY A 136 7.38 -15.60 -2.88
CA GLY A 136 7.25 -16.95 -3.41
C GLY A 136 5.88 -17.18 -4.05
N ASN A 137 5.29 -18.34 -3.85
CA ASN A 137 3.98 -18.71 -4.39
C ASN A 137 2.89 -18.48 -3.33
N SER A 138 2.66 -17.25 -2.93
CA SER A 138 1.83 -16.91 -1.77
C SER A 138 0.68 -15.94 -2.06
N GLN A 139 0.73 -15.19 -3.12
CA GLN A 139 -0.30 -14.22 -3.46
C GLN A 139 -1.52 -14.89 -4.11
N GLY A 140 -2.71 -14.38 -3.76
CA GLY A 140 -4.00 -14.88 -4.27
C GLY A 140 -5.14 -14.45 -3.37
N GLY A 141 -6.37 -14.92 -3.68
CA GLY A 141 -7.55 -14.63 -2.87
C GLY A 141 -8.03 -13.18 -2.97
N PHE A 142 -7.76 -12.51 -4.06
CA PHE A 142 -8.22 -11.14 -4.30
C PHE A 142 -9.73 -11.04 -4.40
N LYS A 143 -10.38 -12.06 -4.94
CA LYS A 143 -11.83 -12.11 -5.02
C LYS A 143 -12.49 -11.90 -3.66
N GLU A 144 -12.03 -12.65 -2.66
CA GLU A 144 -12.58 -12.62 -1.31
C GLU A 144 -12.37 -11.24 -0.66
N TYR A 145 -11.20 -10.64 -0.79
CA TYR A 145 -10.95 -9.28 -0.31
C TYR A 145 -11.85 -8.25 -1.01
N TRP A 146 -11.96 -8.32 -2.32
CA TRP A 146 -12.74 -7.35 -3.09
C TRP A 146 -14.25 -7.52 -2.92
N ASP A 147 -14.73 -8.73 -2.69
CA ASP A 147 -16.13 -8.96 -2.30
C ASP A 147 -16.43 -8.27 -0.95
N ILE A 148 -15.51 -8.34 0.02
CA ILE A 148 -15.64 -7.68 1.32
C ILE A 148 -15.54 -6.15 1.16
N ILE A 149 -14.58 -5.64 0.40
CA ILE A 149 -14.43 -4.20 0.11
C ILE A 149 -15.71 -3.63 -0.50
N ARG A 150 -16.28 -4.32 -1.49
CA ARG A 150 -17.53 -3.88 -2.15
C ARG A 150 -18.75 -3.99 -1.24
N LYS A 151 -18.73 -4.92 -0.30
CA LYS A 151 -19.85 -5.13 0.64
C LYS A 151 -19.85 -4.14 1.79
N TYR A 152 -18.70 -3.79 2.32
CA TYR A 152 -18.55 -2.98 3.52
C TYR A 152 -17.91 -1.62 3.22
N PRO A 153 -18.69 -0.51 3.20
CA PRO A 153 -18.15 0.81 2.89
C PRO A 153 -17.02 1.29 3.80
N LYS A 154 -16.90 0.70 4.99
CA LYS A 154 -15.82 1.00 5.93
C LYS A 154 -14.47 0.42 5.45
N TYR A 155 -14.47 -0.71 4.75
CA TYR A 155 -13.26 -1.32 4.18
C TYR A 155 -13.03 -0.78 2.77
N GLN A 156 -12.06 0.10 2.62
CA GLN A 156 -11.86 0.87 1.39
C GLN A 156 -10.69 0.37 0.52
N GLY A 157 -10.01 -0.70 0.92
CA GLY A 157 -8.97 -1.30 0.12
C GLY A 157 -7.69 -1.63 0.88
N GLY A 158 -6.61 -1.78 0.13
CA GLY A 158 -5.28 -2.08 0.68
C GLY A 158 -4.19 -1.84 -0.34
N PHE A 159 -2.95 -1.85 0.15
CA PHE A 159 -1.75 -1.74 -0.66
C PHE A 159 -1.04 -3.08 -0.71
N ILE A 160 -0.79 -3.58 -1.90
CA ILE A 160 -0.10 -4.86 -2.09
C ILE A 160 1.38 -4.70 -1.75
N TRP A 161 1.93 -5.59 -0.95
CA TRP A 161 3.36 -5.69 -0.75
C TRP A 161 3.95 -6.77 -1.69
N ASP A 162 4.72 -6.40 -2.76
CA ASP A 162 4.89 -5.03 -3.19
C ASP A 162 4.69 -4.92 -4.73
N PHE A 163 5.18 -3.85 -5.36
CA PHE A 163 4.92 -3.62 -6.78
C PHE A 163 6.00 -4.20 -7.69
N VAL A 164 7.28 -4.05 -7.33
CA VAL A 164 8.42 -4.42 -8.19
C VAL A 164 9.41 -5.25 -7.40
N ASP A 165 9.76 -6.44 -7.91
CA ASP A 165 10.90 -7.19 -7.37
C ASP A 165 12.15 -6.30 -7.34
N GLN A 166 12.83 -6.25 -6.19
CA GLN A 166 13.92 -5.30 -5.93
C GLN A 166 15.31 -5.88 -6.21
N SER A 167 15.39 -7.13 -6.68
CA SER A 167 16.64 -7.78 -7.08
C SER A 167 17.27 -7.15 -8.31
N CYS A 168 18.55 -7.43 -8.50
CA CYS A 168 19.36 -6.87 -9.57
C CYS A 168 19.90 -7.97 -10.50
N HIS A 169 20.15 -7.64 -11.77
CA HIS A 169 20.85 -8.55 -12.66
C HIS A 169 22.22 -8.92 -12.10
N TRP A 170 22.49 -10.19 -11.95
CA TRP A 170 23.70 -10.72 -11.39
C TRP A 170 24.15 -12.01 -12.11
N LYS A 171 25.39 -12.38 -11.94
CA LYS A 171 25.89 -13.71 -12.31
C LYS A 171 26.29 -14.47 -11.08
N ASN A 172 25.73 -15.66 -10.89
CA ASN A 172 26.14 -16.52 -9.80
C ASN A 172 27.55 -17.09 -10.03
N LYS A 173 28.07 -17.86 -9.07
CA LYS A 173 29.40 -18.48 -9.13
C LYS A 173 29.62 -19.41 -10.34
N ASP A 174 28.54 -19.93 -10.91
CA ASP A 174 28.55 -20.84 -12.07
C ASP A 174 28.40 -20.07 -13.40
N GLY A 175 28.37 -18.73 -13.36
CA GLY A 175 28.25 -17.86 -14.51
C GLY A 175 26.81 -17.76 -15.08
N VAL A 176 25.82 -18.30 -14.36
CA VAL A 176 24.42 -18.22 -14.75
C VAL A 176 23.86 -16.87 -14.39
N ASN A 177 23.11 -16.25 -15.31
CA ASN A 177 22.38 -15.02 -15.03
C ASN A 177 21.24 -15.30 -14.06
N ILE A 178 21.18 -14.52 -12.98
CA ILE A 178 20.13 -14.56 -11.95
C ILE A 178 19.67 -13.15 -11.62
N TYR A 179 18.57 -13.03 -10.93
CA TYR A 179 18.22 -11.85 -10.17
C TYR A 179 18.79 -12.01 -8.76
N GLY A 180 19.86 -11.27 -8.48
CA GLY A 180 20.60 -11.39 -7.23
C GLY A 180 20.14 -10.38 -6.19
N TYR A 181 20.19 -10.77 -4.92
CA TYR A 181 19.90 -9.92 -3.78
C TYR A 181 20.73 -10.34 -2.55
N GLY A 182 20.88 -9.40 -1.62
CA GLY A 182 21.53 -9.64 -0.31
C GLY A 182 22.78 -10.50 -0.37
N GLY A 183 22.72 -11.73 0.14
CA GLY A 183 23.83 -12.67 0.25
C GLY A 183 24.49 -13.12 -1.06
N ASP A 184 23.86 -12.85 -2.22
CA ASP A 184 24.48 -13.11 -3.53
C ASP A 184 25.66 -12.18 -3.81
N PHE A 185 25.63 -10.97 -3.27
CA PHE A 185 26.69 -9.97 -3.49
C PHE A 185 27.89 -10.15 -2.55
N ASN A 186 27.65 -10.57 -1.32
CA ASN A 186 28.69 -10.83 -0.34
C ASN A 186 28.17 -11.69 0.82
N LYS A 187 29.09 -12.11 1.72
CA LYS A 187 28.79 -12.96 2.88
C LYS A 187 28.83 -12.21 4.22
N TYR A 188 29.04 -10.92 4.18
CA TYR A 188 29.33 -10.12 5.38
C TYR A 188 28.14 -9.30 5.83
N ASP A 189 27.35 -8.82 4.88
CA ASP A 189 26.17 -8.01 5.16
C ASP A 189 24.96 -8.88 5.48
N ALA A 190 24.05 -8.34 6.27
CA ALA A 190 22.78 -8.99 6.56
C ALA A 190 21.97 -9.21 5.27
N SER A 191 21.22 -10.29 5.23
CA SER A 191 20.33 -10.62 4.12
C SER A 191 19.06 -11.23 4.65
N ASP A 192 17.93 -10.70 4.18
CA ASP A 192 16.60 -11.25 4.45
C ASP A 192 16.17 -12.29 3.41
N ASN A 193 17.15 -12.90 2.72
CA ASN A 193 16.93 -13.93 1.70
C ASN A 193 16.01 -13.42 0.58
N ASN A 194 14.98 -14.22 0.21
CA ASN A 194 14.04 -13.88 -0.85
C ASN A 194 12.99 -12.81 -0.47
N PHE A 195 13.11 -12.18 0.69
CA PHE A 195 12.21 -11.10 1.12
C PHE A 195 12.30 -9.83 0.25
N ASN A 196 13.13 -9.87 -0.75
CA ASN A 196 13.38 -8.81 -1.74
C ASN A 196 12.59 -8.99 -3.05
N ASP A 197 12.08 -10.19 -3.31
CA ASP A 197 11.34 -10.54 -4.53
C ASP A 197 9.88 -10.84 -4.19
N ASN A 198 9.13 -9.76 -3.93
CA ASN A 198 7.74 -9.77 -3.52
C ASN A 198 6.83 -9.02 -4.52
N GLY A 199 7.38 -8.68 -5.69
CA GLY A 199 6.74 -7.77 -6.62
C GLY A 199 5.64 -8.40 -7.47
N LEU A 200 4.67 -7.57 -7.85
CA LEU A 200 3.72 -7.89 -8.93
C LEU A 200 4.41 -8.01 -10.29
N ILE A 201 5.53 -7.33 -10.43
CA ILE A 201 6.32 -7.34 -11.67
C ILE A 201 7.80 -7.62 -11.34
N SER A 202 8.47 -8.29 -12.28
CA SER A 202 9.90 -8.59 -12.16
C SER A 202 10.78 -7.33 -12.17
N PRO A 203 12.08 -7.44 -11.86
CA PRO A 203 13.01 -6.32 -11.99
C PRO A 203 13.05 -5.71 -13.39
N ASP A 204 12.77 -6.50 -14.42
CA ASP A 204 12.69 -6.07 -15.83
C ASP A 204 11.34 -5.47 -16.22
N ARG A 205 10.43 -5.30 -15.24
CA ARG A 205 9.08 -4.75 -15.45
C ARG A 205 8.17 -5.67 -16.27
N VAL A 206 8.43 -6.96 -16.23
CA VAL A 206 7.55 -7.99 -16.81
C VAL A 206 6.55 -8.44 -15.73
N PRO A 207 5.24 -8.49 -16.02
CA PRO A 207 4.24 -8.96 -15.07
C PRO A 207 4.52 -10.39 -14.60
N ASN A 208 4.51 -10.62 -13.31
CA ASN A 208 4.48 -11.94 -12.72
C ASN A 208 3.07 -12.55 -12.87
N PRO A 209 2.90 -13.88 -12.82
CA PRO A 209 1.59 -14.52 -13.04
C PRO A 209 0.45 -13.94 -12.20
N HIS A 210 0.70 -13.62 -10.94
CA HIS A 210 -0.30 -13.06 -10.03
C HIS A 210 -0.70 -11.61 -10.35
N ALA A 211 0.08 -10.88 -11.13
CA ALA A 211 -0.28 -9.54 -11.59
C ALA A 211 -1.55 -9.52 -12.44
N TYR A 212 -1.84 -10.62 -13.14
CA TYR A 212 -3.06 -10.74 -13.97
C TYR A 212 -4.32 -10.88 -13.11
N GLU A 213 -4.25 -11.58 -11.98
CA GLU A 213 -5.35 -11.62 -11.01
C GLU A 213 -5.62 -10.24 -10.43
N VAL A 214 -4.56 -9.52 -10.03
CA VAL A 214 -4.68 -8.13 -9.56
C VAL A 214 -5.34 -7.25 -10.61
N ALA A 215 -4.88 -7.31 -11.85
CA ALA A 215 -5.45 -6.52 -12.95
C ALA A 215 -6.94 -6.80 -13.14
N TYR A 216 -7.36 -8.06 -12.97
CA TYR A 216 -8.76 -8.44 -13.07
C TYR A 216 -9.61 -7.82 -11.95
N PHE A 217 -9.16 -7.89 -10.68
CA PHE A 217 -9.96 -7.36 -9.56
C PHE A 217 -9.86 -5.85 -9.39
N TYR A 218 -8.84 -5.21 -9.99
CA TYR A 218 -8.63 -3.76 -9.96
C TYR A 218 -9.25 -3.03 -11.16
N GLN A 219 -9.97 -3.75 -12.03
CA GLN A 219 -10.67 -3.09 -13.14
C GLN A 219 -11.82 -2.22 -12.64
N ASP A 220 -12.00 -1.09 -13.27
CA ASP A 220 -13.05 -0.12 -12.92
C ASP A 220 -14.34 -0.31 -13.72
N ILE A 221 -14.31 -1.14 -14.77
CA ILE A 221 -15.48 -1.40 -15.63
C ILE A 221 -15.76 -2.90 -15.63
N TRP A 222 -16.94 -3.27 -15.17
CA TRP A 222 -17.35 -4.66 -15.07
C TRP A 222 -18.44 -4.96 -16.09
N THR A 223 -18.32 -6.11 -16.74
CA THR A 223 -19.34 -6.65 -17.63
C THR A 223 -19.86 -7.98 -17.09
N THR A 224 -21.17 -8.11 -17.03
CA THR A 224 -21.82 -9.33 -16.61
C THR A 224 -22.94 -9.70 -17.60
N PRO A 225 -23.24 -11.00 -17.81
CA PRO A 225 -24.32 -11.41 -18.67
C PRO A 225 -25.69 -10.94 -18.10
N ALA A 226 -26.55 -10.43 -18.97
CA ALA A 226 -27.97 -10.19 -18.68
C ALA A 226 -28.84 -11.24 -19.39
N ASP A 227 -28.93 -11.21 -20.72
CA ASP A 227 -29.55 -12.24 -21.55
C ASP A 227 -28.68 -12.48 -22.79
N LEU A 228 -27.78 -13.46 -22.66
CA LEU A 228 -26.84 -13.77 -23.76
C LEU A 228 -27.53 -14.28 -25.02
N ALA A 229 -28.72 -14.88 -24.91
CA ALA A 229 -29.47 -15.33 -26.08
C ALA A 229 -30.02 -14.14 -26.92
N LYS A 230 -30.19 -12.99 -26.28
CA LYS A 230 -30.55 -11.72 -26.91
C LYS A 230 -29.37 -10.80 -27.19
N GLY A 231 -28.16 -11.20 -26.79
CA GLY A 231 -26.98 -10.34 -26.89
C GLY A 231 -26.96 -9.22 -25.84
N GLU A 232 -27.63 -9.40 -24.71
CA GLU A 232 -27.72 -8.39 -23.66
C GLU A 232 -26.69 -8.64 -22.56
N ILE A 233 -25.95 -7.58 -22.18
CA ILE A 233 -24.99 -7.58 -21.09
C ILE A 233 -25.24 -6.36 -20.18
N ASN A 234 -24.88 -6.48 -18.93
CA ASN A 234 -24.80 -5.36 -18.00
C ASN A 234 -23.39 -4.80 -17.99
N ILE A 235 -23.27 -3.48 -17.99
CA ILE A 235 -22.01 -2.77 -17.76
C ILE A 235 -22.14 -1.98 -16.49
N PHE A 236 -21.24 -2.22 -15.54
CA PHE A 236 -21.16 -1.49 -14.29
C PHE A 236 -19.92 -0.62 -14.28
N ASN A 237 -20.10 0.68 -14.00
CA ASN A 237 -19.03 1.65 -13.85
C ASN A 237 -18.67 1.76 -12.36
N GLU A 238 -17.49 1.31 -11.99
CA GLU A 238 -16.96 1.37 -10.62
C GLU A 238 -16.06 2.60 -10.39
N TYR A 239 -15.82 3.44 -11.41
CA TYR A 239 -15.11 4.71 -11.23
C TYR A 239 -15.87 5.66 -10.30
N PHE A 240 -15.17 6.30 -9.37
CA PHE A 240 -15.75 7.30 -8.49
C PHE A 240 -15.98 8.66 -9.16
N PHE A 241 -15.13 9.04 -10.12
CA PHE A 241 -15.08 10.40 -10.66
C PHE A 241 -15.11 10.45 -12.19
N ARG A 242 -15.42 9.35 -12.85
CA ARG A 242 -15.43 9.24 -14.32
C ARG A 242 -16.67 8.51 -14.80
N ASP A 243 -17.35 9.06 -15.80
CA ASP A 243 -18.36 8.37 -16.56
C ASP A 243 -17.73 7.59 -17.74
N LEU A 244 -18.56 6.81 -18.43
CA LEU A 244 -18.10 5.99 -19.55
C LEU A 244 -18.30 6.65 -20.92
N SER A 245 -18.61 7.93 -21.00
CA SER A 245 -18.87 8.65 -22.27
C SER A 245 -17.68 8.68 -23.22
N ALA A 246 -16.47 8.54 -22.69
CA ALA A 246 -15.23 8.50 -23.45
C ALA A 246 -14.78 7.08 -23.86
N TYR A 247 -15.57 6.05 -23.50
CA TYR A 247 -15.26 4.65 -23.78
C TYR A 247 -16.13 4.11 -24.90
N TYR A 248 -15.63 3.14 -25.60
CA TYR A 248 -16.40 2.32 -26.51
C TYR A 248 -16.15 0.84 -26.24
N MET A 249 -17.10 0.00 -26.53
CA MET A 249 -17.00 -1.43 -26.32
C MET A 249 -16.76 -2.13 -27.66
N GLU A 250 -15.76 -2.99 -27.70
CA GLU A 250 -15.53 -3.94 -28.76
C GLU A 250 -15.83 -5.35 -28.25
N TRP A 251 -16.45 -6.19 -29.08
CA TRP A 251 -16.76 -7.57 -28.76
C TRP A 251 -16.45 -8.49 -29.93
N GLN A 252 -16.06 -9.72 -29.66
CA GLN A 252 -15.75 -10.75 -30.66
C GLN A 252 -16.55 -12.01 -30.38
#